data_5ec7693b7b5bae896522d2d77dee6b05
#
_entry.id   5ec7693b7b5bae896522d2d77dee6b05
#
_cell.length_a   1.000
_cell.length_b   1.000
_cell.length_c   1.000
_cell.angle_alpha   90.00
_cell.angle_beta   90.00
_cell.angle_gamma   90.00
#
_symmetry.space_group_name_H-M   'P 1'
#
loop_
_entity.id
_entity.type
_entity.pdbx_description
1 polymer ?
#
loop_
_entity_poly.entity_id
_entity_poly.type
_entity_poly.pdbx_seq_one_letter_code
_entity_poly.pdbx_strand_id
1 'polypeptide(L)'
;QTNKEYENSVINLASSIKIITDKKNIQYIQFRTSSKRIWKDLLNFIQNSANFEIQNYLRNNFNLFIQNAERLKKYKIEDIELEIANNLENEIVTTRLQKMKKRTEENKDIERLKDLFENTTIVTSKNFTAAKFNIQLTDYKENRVQSYSMKKTIISSTLLGILLGIFYVLILITIQKRPS
;
A
#
# COMPACT_ATOMS: atom_id res chain seq x y z
N GLN A 1 -23.66 12.09 9.08
CA GLN A 1 -22.45 11.76 9.88
C GLN A 1 -21.58 12.99 9.91
N THR A 2 -21.24 13.48 11.09
CA THR A 2 -20.39 14.65 11.26
C THR A 2 -18.97 14.31 10.80
N ASN A 3 -18.25 15.25 10.20
CA ASN A 3 -16.87 15.11 9.71
C ASN A 3 -15.95 14.45 10.76
N LYS A 4 -16.22 14.72 12.03
CA LYS A 4 -15.49 14.19 13.20
C LYS A 4 -15.70 12.67 13.42
N GLU A 5 -16.90 12.15 13.15
CA GLU A 5 -17.17 10.70 13.24
C GLU A 5 -16.46 9.93 12.12
N TYR A 6 -16.42 10.51 10.94
CA TYR A 6 -15.67 9.97 9.81
C TYR A 6 -14.18 9.93 10.10
N GLU A 7 -13.58 11.04 10.58
CA GLU A 7 -12.17 11.13 10.95
C GLU A 7 -11.80 10.09 12.03
N ASN A 8 -12.61 9.96 13.08
CA ASN A 8 -12.40 8.96 14.14
C ASN A 8 -12.46 7.53 13.57
N SER A 9 -13.38 7.26 12.64
CA SER A 9 -13.48 5.96 12.00
C SER A 9 -12.25 5.63 11.15
N VAL A 10 -11.71 6.61 10.42
CA VAL A 10 -10.48 6.47 9.64
C VAL A 10 -9.27 6.24 10.55
N ILE A 11 -9.15 6.98 11.63
CA ILE A 11 -8.06 6.82 12.62
C ILE A 11 -8.12 5.43 13.25
N ASN A 12 -9.31 4.98 13.66
CA ASN A 12 -9.51 3.65 14.23
C ASN A 12 -9.17 2.53 13.22
N LEU A 13 -9.54 2.71 11.94
CA LEU A 13 -9.19 1.78 10.88
C LEU A 13 -7.68 1.73 10.69
N ALA A 14 -7.03 2.88 10.57
CA ALA A 14 -5.59 2.98 10.40
C ALA A 14 -4.82 2.35 11.57
N SER A 15 -5.25 2.58 12.81
CA SER A 15 -4.64 2.02 14.01
C SER A 15 -4.81 0.49 14.13
N SER A 16 -5.80 -0.07 13.44
CA SER A 16 -6.03 -1.53 13.41
C SER A 16 -5.12 -2.27 12.43
N ILE A 17 -4.43 -1.54 11.55
CA ILE A 17 -3.49 -2.11 10.58
C ILE A 17 -2.12 -2.21 11.25
N LYS A 18 -1.54 -3.39 11.26
CA LYS A 18 -0.19 -3.64 11.80
C LYS A 18 0.70 -4.24 10.71
N ILE A 19 1.92 -3.73 10.61
CA ILE A 19 2.96 -4.34 9.79
C ILE A 19 3.80 -5.22 10.73
N ILE A 20 3.89 -6.49 10.42
CA ILE A 20 4.64 -7.47 11.20
C ILE A 20 5.75 -8.01 10.31
N THR A 21 6.96 -8.02 10.82
CA THR A 21 8.11 -8.63 10.15
C THR A 21 8.39 -9.98 10.82
N ASP A 22 8.48 -11.04 10.05
CA ASP A 22 8.82 -12.37 10.54
C ASP A 22 10.35 -12.55 10.70
N LYS A 23 10.76 -13.73 11.19
CA LYS A 23 12.18 -14.09 11.36
C LYS A 23 12.95 -14.18 10.04
N LYS A 24 12.26 -14.22 8.90
CA LYS A 24 12.84 -14.26 7.55
C LYS A 24 12.86 -12.89 6.87
N ASN A 25 12.62 -11.82 7.63
CA ASN A 25 12.46 -10.43 7.12
C ASN A 25 11.32 -10.26 6.10
N ILE A 26 10.33 -11.15 6.11
CA ILE A 26 9.14 -11.00 5.28
C ILE A 26 8.15 -10.12 6.05
N GLN A 27 7.65 -9.09 5.40
CA GLN A 27 6.66 -8.18 5.98
C GLN A 27 5.24 -8.64 5.66
N TYR A 28 4.42 -8.67 6.69
CA TYR A 28 3.00 -9.02 6.61
C TYR A 28 2.14 -7.85 7.07
N ILE A 29 1.02 -7.66 6.41
CA ILE A 29 0.01 -6.71 6.86
C ILE A 29 -1.04 -7.51 7.63
N GLN A 30 -1.20 -7.20 8.91
CA GLN A 30 -2.24 -7.76 9.76
C GLN A 30 -3.34 -6.72 9.97
N PHE A 31 -4.56 -7.13 9.74
CA PHE A 31 -5.74 -6.31 9.94
C PHE A 31 -6.87 -7.16 10.53
N ARG A 32 -7.54 -6.64 11.57
CA ARG A 32 -8.70 -7.29 12.17
C ARG A 32 -9.97 -6.68 11.62
N THR A 33 -10.80 -7.49 11.00
CA THR A 33 -12.09 -7.07 10.49
C THR A 33 -13.11 -8.19 10.65
N SER A 34 -14.37 -7.83 10.84
CA SER A 34 -15.50 -8.75 10.84
C SER A 34 -15.98 -9.11 9.42
N SER A 35 -15.47 -8.42 8.41
CA SER A 35 -15.92 -8.57 7.03
C SER A 35 -14.77 -8.89 6.09
N LYS A 36 -14.84 -10.05 5.42
CA LYS A 36 -13.90 -10.45 4.36
C LYS A 36 -13.89 -9.44 3.20
N ARG A 37 -15.02 -8.79 2.92
CA ARG A 37 -15.14 -7.78 1.87
C ARG A 37 -14.27 -6.56 2.20
N ILE A 38 -14.39 -6.02 3.41
CA ILE A 38 -13.61 -4.86 3.86
C ILE A 38 -12.10 -5.16 3.76
N TRP A 39 -11.69 -6.37 4.15
CA TRP A 39 -10.30 -6.80 4.04
C TRP A 39 -9.80 -6.78 2.59
N LYS A 40 -10.61 -7.34 1.68
CA LYS A 40 -10.28 -7.40 0.25
C LYS A 40 -10.19 -6.00 -0.38
N ASP A 41 -11.15 -5.13 -0.04
CA ASP A 41 -11.19 -3.76 -0.54
C ASP A 41 -9.99 -2.95 -0.03
N LEU A 42 -9.61 -3.12 1.25
CA LEU A 42 -8.43 -2.50 1.83
C LEU A 42 -7.14 -2.95 1.14
N LEU A 43 -6.97 -4.25 0.89
CA LEU A 43 -5.79 -4.76 0.19
C LEU A 43 -5.70 -4.24 -1.24
N ASN A 44 -6.81 -4.20 -1.96
CA ASN A 44 -6.86 -3.62 -3.31
C ASN A 44 -6.48 -2.14 -3.29
N PHE A 45 -6.98 -1.38 -2.31
CA PHE A 45 -6.63 0.03 -2.14
C PHE A 45 -5.13 0.20 -1.89
N ILE A 46 -4.56 -0.56 -0.95
CA ILE A 46 -3.12 -0.50 -0.63
C ILE A 46 -2.29 -0.88 -1.85
N GLN A 47 -2.66 -1.96 -2.56
CA GLN A 47 -1.96 -2.39 -3.77
C GLN A 47 -1.98 -1.32 -4.86
N ASN A 48 -3.14 -0.73 -5.12
CA ASN A 48 -3.29 0.30 -6.15
C ASN A 48 -2.51 1.56 -5.78
N SER A 49 -2.58 2.00 -4.51
CA SER A 49 -1.83 3.15 -4.02
C SER A 49 -0.32 2.92 -4.10
N ALA A 50 0.17 1.75 -3.67
CA ALA A 50 1.58 1.41 -3.77
C ALA A 50 2.07 1.36 -5.22
N ASN A 51 1.29 0.76 -6.13
CA ASN A 51 1.64 0.71 -7.55
C ASN A 51 1.66 2.12 -8.17
N PHE A 52 0.72 2.98 -7.82
CA PHE A 52 0.68 4.36 -8.28
C PHE A 52 1.90 5.16 -7.80
N GLU A 53 2.24 5.06 -6.51
CA GLU A 53 3.41 5.73 -5.94
C GLU A 53 4.72 5.26 -6.57
N ILE A 54 4.88 3.93 -6.76
CA ILE A 54 6.05 3.37 -7.44
C ILE A 54 6.13 3.87 -8.89
N GLN A 55 5.02 3.88 -9.60
CA GLN A 55 4.96 4.39 -10.98
C GLN A 55 5.39 5.85 -11.05
N ASN A 56 4.86 6.70 -10.17
CA ASN A 56 5.23 8.11 -10.09
C ASN A 56 6.70 8.30 -9.72
N TYR A 57 7.19 7.54 -8.75
CA TYR A 57 8.60 7.58 -8.36
C TYR A 57 9.53 7.24 -9.54
N LEU A 58 9.22 6.17 -10.28
CA LEU A 58 10.01 5.76 -11.44
C LEU A 58 9.98 6.81 -12.56
N ARG A 59 8.81 7.40 -12.84
CA ARG A 59 8.69 8.49 -13.82
C ARG A 59 9.50 9.72 -13.41
N ASN A 60 9.39 10.13 -12.16
CA ASN A 60 10.11 11.31 -11.67
C ASN A 60 11.62 11.10 -11.72
N ASN A 61 12.12 9.94 -11.29
CA ASN A 61 13.55 9.63 -11.35
C ASN A 61 14.06 9.56 -12.79
N PHE A 62 13.28 8.98 -13.70
CA PHE A 62 13.65 8.97 -15.11
C PHE A 62 13.71 10.38 -15.69
N ASN A 63 12.73 11.23 -15.41
CA ASN A 63 12.73 12.61 -15.85
C ASN A 63 13.94 13.39 -15.33
N LEU A 64 14.28 13.21 -14.04
CA LEU A 64 15.50 13.80 -13.47
C LEU A 64 16.77 13.29 -14.14
N PHE A 65 16.83 11.99 -14.44
CA PHE A 65 17.96 11.41 -15.19
C PHE A 65 18.10 12.04 -16.56
N ILE A 66 17.02 12.18 -17.32
CA ILE A 66 17.01 12.81 -18.64
C ILE A 66 17.45 14.28 -18.56
N GLN A 67 16.90 15.06 -17.63
CA GLN A 67 17.29 16.45 -17.43
C GLN A 67 18.79 16.61 -17.12
N ASN A 68 19.34 15.70 -16.29
CA ASN A 68 20.75 15.70 -15.98
C ASN A 68 21.60 15.32 -17.20
N ALA A 69 21.17 14.33 -18.01
CA ALA A 69 21.85 13.95 -19.24
C ALA A 69 21.87 15.08 -20.28
N GLU A 70 20.74 15.80 -20.44
CA GLU A 70 20.65 16.97 -21.31
C GLU A 70 21.58 18.10 -20.84
N ARG A 71 21.61 18.37 -19.53
CA ARG A 71 22.50 19.37 -18.94
C ARG A 71 23.96 19.02 -19.15
N LEU A 72 24.35 17.77 -18.95
CA LEU A 72 25.72 17.30 -19.21
C LEU A 72 26.10 17.40 -20.69
N LYS A 73 25.19 17.07 -21.61
CA LYS A 73 25.39 17.26 -23.05
C LYS A 73 25.62 18.72 -23.35
N LYS A 74 24.86 19.64 -22.79
CA LYS A 74 25.01 21.09 -22.97
C LYS A 74 26.37 21.57 -22.48
N TYR A 75 26.78 21.23 -21.25
CA TYR A 75 28.09 21.60 -20.70
C TYR A 75 29.22 21.07 -21.56
N LYS A 76 29.15 19.83 -22.08
CA LYS A 76 30.16 19.28 -22.97
C LYS A 76 30.28 20.07 -24.27
N ILE A 77 29.17 20.59 -24.82
CA ILE A 77 29.20 21.44 -26.02
C ILE A 77 29.83 22.80 -25.67
N GLU A 78 29.48 23.42 -24.55
CA GLU A 78 30.04 24.68 -24.07
C GLU A 78 31.55 24.55 -23.85
N ASP A 79 32.03 23.47 -23.22
CA ASP A 79 33.47 23.20 -23.05
C ASP A 79 34.22 23.09 -24.39
N ILE A 80 33.62 22.35 -25.35
CA ILE A 80 34.22 22.24 -26.69
C ILE A 80 34.27 23.63 -27.40
N GLU A 81 33.25 24.44 -27.24
CA GLU A 81 33.21 25.82 -27.79
C GLU A 81 34.32 26.70 -27.21
N LEU A 82 34.52 26.62 -25.88
CA LEU A 82 35.61 27.33 -25.20
C LEU A 82 36.99 26.85 -25.68
N GLU A 83 37.17 25.52 -25.86
CA GLU A 83 38.41 24.99 -26.41
C GLU A 83 38.66 25.45 -27.86
N ILE A 84 37.62 25.53 -28.69
CA ILE A 84 37.70 26.11 -30.04
C ILE A 84 38.15 27.56 -29.99
N ALA A 85 37.53 28.38 -29.11
CA ALA A 85 37.87 29.78 -28.96
C ALA A 85 39.32 30.01 -28.53
N ASN A 86 39.84 29.11 -27.67
CA ASN A 86 41.25 29.17 -27.19
C ASN A 86 42.29 28.65 -28.19
N ASN A 87 41.88 27.95 -29.26
CA ASN A 87 42.77 27.31 -30.23
C ASN A 87 42.54 27.80 -31.66
N LEU A 88 42.04 29.02 -31.85
CA LEU A 88 41.70 29.56 -33.17
C LEU A 88 42.88 29.57 -34.16
N GLU A 89 44.09 29.73 -33.66
CA GLU A 89 45.30 29.75 -34.50
C GLU A 89 45.73 28.37 -34.96
N ASN A 90 45.21 27.29 -34.35
CA ASN A 90 45.56 25.91 -34.71
C ASN A 90 44.44 25.24 -35.50
N GLU A 91 44.50 25.35 -36.83
CA GLU A 91 43.46 24.84 -37.74
C GLU A 91 43.16 23.34 -37.56
N ILE A 92 44.20 22.51 -37.30
CA ILE A 92 44.03 21.06 -37.12
C ILE A 92 43.23 20.76 -35.88
N VAL A 93 43.57 21.42 -34.75
CA VAL A 93 42.88 21.26 -33.47
C VAL A 93 41.42 21.75 -33.57
N THR A 94 41.24 22.94 -34.13
CA THR A 94 39.94 23.54 -34.33
C THR A 94 39.01 22.67 -35.19
N THR A 95 39.53 22.15 -36.31
CA THR A 95 38.73 21.22 -37.16
C THR A 95 38.35 19.94 -36.43
N ARG A 96 39.24 19.38 -35.61
CA ARG A 96 38.91 18.21 -34.78
C ARG A 96 37.84 18.50 -33.75
N LEU A 97 37.93 19.62 -33.04
CA LEU A 97 36.94 20.06 -32.03
C LEU A 97 35.57 20.34 -32.64
N GLN A 98 35.54 20.97 -33.82
CA GLN A 98 34.28 21.19 -34.56
C GLN A 98 33.60 19.86 -34.93
N LYS A 99 34.37 18.84 -35.36
CA LYS A 99 33.82 17.50 -35.59
C LYS A 99 33.29 16.84 -34.31
N MET A 100 34.00 17.03 -33.19
CA MET A 100 33.51 16.53 -31.88
C MET A 100 32.24 17.23 -31.45
N LYS A 101 32.15 18.56 -31.56
CA LYS A 101 30.94 19.33 -31.30
C LYS A 101 29.76 18.79 -32.10
N LYS A 102 29.90 18.72 -33.43
CA LYS A 102 28.89 18.21 -34.32
C LYS A 102 28.39 16.80 -33.92
N ARG A 103 29.30 15.87 -33.62
CA ARG A 103 28.95 14.53 -33.15
C ARG A 103 28.17 14.55 -31.82
N THR A 104 28.52 15.44 -30.91
CA THR A 104 27.85 15.58 -29.63
C THR A 104 26.44 16.17 -29.81
N GLU A 105 26.29 17.15 -30.71
CA GLU A 105 24.97 17.74 -31.03
C GLU A 105 24.06 16.73 -31.72
N GLU A 106 24.58 15.99 -32.70
CA GLU A 106 23.83 14.99 -33.48
C GLU A 106 23.52 13.69 -32.71
N ASN A 107 24.09 13.52 -31.50
CA ASN A 107 23.83 12.34 -30.69
C ASN A 107 22.40 12.31 -30.19
N LYS A 108 21.64 11.28 -30.60
CA LYS A 108 20.24 11.06 -30.32
C LYS A 108 19.98 10.04 -29.19
N ASP A 109 21.01 9.68 -28.42
CA ASP A 109 20.88 8.64 -27.39
C ASP A 109 19.84 9.04 -26.31
N ILE A 110 19.77 10.32 -25.94
CA ILE A 110 18.79 10.85 -24.99
C ILE A 110 17.37 10.73 -25.54
N GLU A 111 17.17 11.09 -26.81
CA GLU A 111 15.87 10.99 -27.49
C GLU A 111 15.43 9.52 -27.58
N ARG A 112 16.33 8.62 -27.95
CA ARG A 112 16.06 7.17 -27.97
C ARG A 112 15.70 6.63 -26.59
N LEU A 113 16.36 7.09 -25.53
CA LEU A 113 16.04 6.70 -24.17
C LEU A 113 14.65 7.21 -23.75
N LYS A 114 14.27 8.44 -24.13
CA LYS A 114 12.92 8.96 -23.91
C LYS A 114 11.87 8.10 -24.61
N ASP A 115 12.06 7.81 -25.89
CA ASP A 115 11.15 6.98 -26.68
C ASP A 115 11.01 5.58 -26.10
N LEU A 116 12.13 4.97 -25.68
CA LEU A 116 12.09 3.66 -25.02
C LEU A 116 11.31 3.70 -23.72
N PHE A 117 11.50 4.72 -22.90
CA PHE A 117 10.79 4.85 -21.63
C PHE A 117 9.30 5.10 -21.82
N GLU A 118 8.92 5.97 -22.76
CA GLU A 118 7.54 6.27 -23.09
C GLU A 118 6.77 5.04 -23.59
N ASN A 119 7.45 4.09 -24.20
CA ASN A 119 6.91 2.82 -24.65
C ASN A 119 6.90 1.72 -23.57
N THR A 120 7.44 1.99 -22.38
CA THR A 120 7.39 1.01 -21.28
C THR A 120 6.02 0.90 -20.65
N THR A 121 5.74 -0.23 -20.02
CA THR A 121 4.52 -0.44 -19.23
C THR A 121 4.40 0.53 -18.05
N ILE A 122 5.50 1.12 -17.59
CA ILE A 122 5.53 2.15 -16.55
C ILE A 122 4.74 3.39 -17.00
N VAL A 123 4.79 3.73 -18.28
CA VAL A 123 4.12 4.91 -18.85
C VAL A 123 2.79 4.53 -19.49
N THR A 124 2.78 3.48 -20.31
CA THR A 124 1.63 3.11 -21.15
C THR A 124 0.54 2.37 -20.42
N SER A 125 0.87 1.63 -19.34
CA SER A 125 -0.10 0.82 -18.62
C SER A 125 -0.90 1.63 -17.61
N LYS A 126 -2.22 1.66 -17.77
CA LYS A 126 -3.15 2.17 -16.75
C LYS A 126 -3.16 1.31 -15.48
N ASN A 127 -2.83 0.03 -15.62
CA ASN A 127 -2.83 -0.96 -14.54
C ASN A 127 -1.39 -1.44 -14.28
N PHE A 128 -0.46 -0.50 -14.10
CA PHE A 128 0.91 -0.83 -13.74
C PHE A 128 0.94 -1.64 -12.44
N THR A 129 1.62 -2.78 -12.46
CA THR A 129 1.73 -3.68 -11.32
C THR A 129 3.19 -3.93 -11.01
N ALA A 130 3.78 -3.13 -10.12
CA ALA A 130 5.12 -3.33 -9.56
C ALA A 130 5.08 -4.30 -8.37
N ALA A 131 3.98 -4.25 -7.59
CA ALA A 131 3.77 -5.10 -6.44
C ALA A 131 2.39 -5.77 -6.53
N LYS A 132 2.36 -7.09 -6.32
CA LYS A 132 1.13 -7.86 -6.22
C LYS A 132 1.12 -8.55 -4.86
N PHE A 133 0.10 -8.27 -4.06
CA PHE A 133 -0.09 -9.02 -2.83
C PHE A 133 -0.57 -10.44 -3.14
N ASN A 134 0.20 -11.42 -2.69
CA ASN A 134 -0.28 -12.79 -2.68
C ASN A 134 -1.04 -12.99 -1.37
N ILE A 135 -2.36 -12.94 -1.44
CA ILE A 135 -3.22 -13.09 -0.26
C ILE A 135 -3.27 -14.59 0.08
N GLN A 136 -2.35 -15.04 0.91
CA GLN A 136 -2.54 -16.28 1.64
C GLN A 136 -3.39 -15.96 2.89
N LEU A 137 -4.68 -16.21 2.80
CA LEU A 137 -5.57 -16.21 3.96
C LEU A 137 -5.26 -17.45 4.82
N THR A 138 -4.11 -17.43 5.51
CA THR A 138 -3.65 -18.57 6.29
C THR A 138 -4.44 -18.77 7.58
N ASP A 139 -5.07 -17.72 8.14
CA ASP A 139 -5.82 -17.80 9.39
C ASP A 139 -7.02 -16.86 9.38
N TYR A 140 -8.01 -17.14 8.55
CA TYR A 140 -9.33 -16.64 8.81
C TYR A 140 -9.91 -17.46 9.98
N LYS A 141 -9.47 -17.16 11.20
CA LYS A 141 -10.26 -17.51 12.39
C LYS A 141 -11.49 -16.62 12.31
N GLU A 142 -12.55 -17.16 11.73
CA GLU A 142 -13.88 -16.68 12.00
C GLU A 142 -14.06 -16.80 13.52
N ASN A 143 -13.66 -15.78 14.28
CA ASN A 143 -14.17 -15.62 15.60
C ASN A 143 -15.67 -15.38 15.39
N ARG A 144 -16.41 -16.46 15.19
CA ARG A 144 -17.81 -16.45 15.50
C ARG A 144 -17.82 -15.95 16.94
N VAL A 145 -18.07 -14.64 17.12
CA VAL A 145 -18.68 -14.18 18.35
C VAL A 145 -19.78 -15.21 18.50
N GLN A 146 -19.61 -16.14 19.46
CA GLN A 146 -20.66 -17.05 19.80
C GLN A 146 -21.80 -16.11 20.14
N SER A 147 -22.62 -15.84 19.15
CA SER A 147 -23.93 -15.28 19.35
C SER A 147 -24.52 -16.34 20.23
N TYR A 148 -24.44 -16.13 21.55
CA TYR A 148 -25.14 -16.91 22.53
C TYR A 148 -26.54 -16.91 22.00
N SER A 149 -26.92 -18.04 21.41
CA SER A 149 -28.19 -18.15 20.72
C SER A 149 -29.21 -17.67 21.75
N MET A 150 -29.90 -16.55 21.49
CA MET A 150 -30.93 -16.02 22.39
C MET A 150 -31.82 -17.15 22.88
N LYS A 151 -32.06 -18.14 22.02
CA LYS A 151 -32.77 -19.38 22.35
C LYS A 151 -32.11 -20.16 23.49
N LYS A 152 -30.80 -20.33 23.53
CA LYS A 152 -30.10 -21.05 24.61
C LYS A 152 -30.17 -20.27 25.93
N THR A 153 -30.03 -18.95 25.88
CA THR A 153 -30.12 -18.11 27.06
C THR A 153 -31.55 -18.11 27.63
N ILE A 154 -32.59 -18.03 26.79
CA ILE A 154 -33.97 -18.10 27.18
C ILE A 154 -34.27 -19.49 27.78
N ILE A 155 -33.88 -20.57 27.14
CA ILE A 155 -34.10 -21.93 27.64
C ILE A 155 -33.41 -22.14 29.01
N SER A 156 -32.18 -21.71 29.18
CA SER A 156 -31.45 -21.87 30.44
C SER A 156 -32.03 -21.02 31.57
N SER A 157 -32.50 -19.80 31.32
CA SER A 157 -33.11 -18.93 32.30
C SER A 157 -34.54 -19.45 32.73
N THR A 158 -35.30 -20.00 31.77
CA THR A 158 -36.59 -20.61 32.06
C THR A 158 -36.44 -21.85 32.95
N LEU A 159 -35.45 -22.70 32.63
CA LEU A 159 -35.17 -23.90 33.40
C LEU A 159 -34.71 -23.57 34.84
N LEU A 160 -33.89 -22.54 35.00
CA LEU A 160 -33.46 -22.02 36.31
C LEU A 160 -34.64 -21.45 37.10
N GLY A 161 -35.55 -20.71 36.46
CA GLY A 161 -36.76 -20.18 37.07
C GLY A 161 -37.72 -21.28 37.58
N ILE A 162 -37.92 -22.36 36.82
CA ILE A 162 -38.71 -23.52 37.22
C ILE A 162 -38.10 -24.20 38.46
N LEU A 163 -36.77 -24.44 38.45
CA LEU A 163 -36.06 -25.05 39.58
C LEU A 163 -36.20 -24.21 40.86
N LEU A 164 -36.00 -22.88 40.78
CA LEU A 164 -36.17 -22.00 41.91
C LEU A 164 -37.61 -21.97 42.41
N GLY A 165 -38.60 -22.03 41.51
CA GLY A 165 -40.01 -22.14 41.86
C GLY A 165 -40.35 -23.41 42.64
N ILE A 166 -39.83 -24.58 42.19
CA ILE A 166 -39.99 -25.84 42.89
C ILE A 166 -39.35 -25.79 44.28
N PHE A 167 -38.13 -25.28 44.40
CA PHE A 167 -37.47 -25.10 45.68
C PHE A 167 -38.24 -24.21 46.63
N TYR A 168 -38.80 -23.10 46.17
CA TYR A 168 -39.61 -22.19 46.96
C TYR A 168 -40.86 -22.87 47.50
N VAL A 169 -41.59 -23.63 46.68
CA VAL A 169 -42.78 -24.38 47.10
C VAL A 169 -42.45 -25.46 48.15
N LEU A 170 -41.33 -26.18 47.97
CA LEU A 170 -40.88 -27.19 48.93
C LEU A 170 -40.53 -26.56 50.29
N ILE A 171 -39.88 -25.39 50.31
CA ILE A 171 -39.57 -24.64 51.53
C ILE A 171 -40.88 -24.21 52.22
N LEU A 172 -41.86 -23.69 51.49
CA LEU A 172 -43.18 -23.29 52.05
C LEU A 172 -43.92 -24.47 52.68
N ILE A 173 -43.95 -25.61 52.01
CA ILE A 173 -44.63 -26.84 52.52
C ILE A 173 -43.90 -27.32 53.79
N THR A 174 -42.59 -27.24 53.86
CA THR A 174 -41.80 -27.66 55.02
C THR A 174 -42.01 -26.75 56.21
N ILE A 175 -42.19 -25.45 56.01
CA ILE A 175 -42.50 -24.47 57.06
C ILE A 175 -43.92 -24.67 57.60
N GLN A 176 -44.93 -24.89 56.72
CA GLN A 176 -46.31 -25.10 57.09
C GLN A 176 -46.54 -26.43 57.81
N LYS A 177 -45.73 -27.44 57.64
CA LYS A 177 -45.84 -28.76 58.31
C LYS A 177 -45.11 -28.83 59.65
N ARG A 178 -44.61 -27.75 60.23
CA ARG A 178 -44.14 -27.76 61.64
C ARG A 178 -45.34 -27.65 62.57
N PRO A 179 -45.67 -28.73 63.29
CA PRO A 179 -46.70 -28.65 64.36
C PRO A 179 -46.13 -27.79 65.48
N SER A 180 -46.97 -26.93 66.02
CA SER A 180 -46.84 -26.16 67.26
C SER A 180 -46.66 -27.08 68.45
#